data_eea10ebcc77c23e6d687d76785c8bc3e
#
_entry.id   eea10ebcc77c23e6d687d76785c8bc3e
#
_cell.length_a   1.000
_cell.length_b   1.000
_cell.length_c   1.000
_cell.angle_alpha   90.00
_cell.angle_beta   90.00
_cell.angle_gamma   90.00
#
_symmetry.space_group_name_H-M   'P 1'
#
loop_
_entity.id
_entity.type
_entity.pdbx_description
1 polymer ?
#
loop_
_entity_poly.entity_id
_entity_poly.type
_entity_poly.pdbx_seq_one_letter_code
_entity_poly.pdbx_strand_id
1 'polypeptide(L)'
;MRILSWNVQYGKSVHNGSDFVRTLDYIKSLGDFDAICLQEVARHMSDYCTQDQPDQYLLAQKYFSNYQALWGSGFSWSSTTMNPNDRQEFGNLTLIKNQLLDFKIHQLPQPAAPGKWQMPRVAIEACVNSNLGPLSIINTHLA
;
A
#
# COMPACT_ATOMS: atom_id res chain seq x y z
N MET A 1 -16.64 4.76 12.71
CA MET A 1 -15.44 4.66 11.86
C MET A 1 -15.75 3.77 10.66
N ARG A 2 -15.36 4.22 9.47
CA ARG A 2 -15.58 3.52 8.20
C ARG A 2 -14.23 3.19 7.59
N ILE A 3 -13.94 1.90 7.37
CA ILE A 3 -12.64 1.41 6.91
C ILE A 3 -12.83 0.65 5.61
N LEU A 4 -11.99 0.92 4.61
CA LEU A 4 -11.85 0.10 3.41
C LEU A 4 -10.60 -0.77 3.55
N SER A 5 -10.70 -2.06 3.26
CA SER A 5 -9.54 -2.94 3.05
C SER A 5 -9.67 -3.64 1.70
N TRP A 6 -8.63 -3.54 0.86
CA TRP A 6 -8.66 -4.10 -0.48
C TRP A 6 -7.26 -4.50 -0.97
N ASN A 7 -7.10 -5.76 -1.36
CA ASN A 7 -5.96 -6.17 -2.17
C ASN A 7 -6.18 -5.67 -3.60
N VAL A 8 -5.45 -4.63 -3.99
CA VAL A 8 -5.63 -3.93 -5.27
C VAL A 8 -4.87 -4.58 -6.43
N GLN A 9 -4.02 -5.59 -6.14
CA GLN A 9 -3.20 -6.25 -7.16
C GLN A 9 -2.54 -5.24 -8.11
N TYR A 10 -1.81 -4.26 -7.55
CA TYR A 10 -1.14 -3.18 -8.31
C TYR A 10 -2.03 -2.49 -9.39
N GLY A 11 -3.35 -2.51 -9.22
CA GLY A 11 -4.31 -1.98 -10.20
C GLY A 11 -4.48 -2.87 -11.44
N LYS A 12 -4.23 -4.19 -11.33
CA LYS A 12 -4.36 -5.13 -12.44
C LYS A 12 -5.71 -5.02 -13.13
N SER A 13 -5.68 -4.89 -14.45
CA SER A 13 -6.87 -4.84 -15.30
C SER A 13 -7.14 -6.19 -15.94
N VAL A 14 -8.43 -6.53 -16.12
CA VAL A 14 -8.84 -7.72 -16.88
C VAL A 14 -8.49 -7.65 -18.38
N HIS A 15 -8.19 -6.46 -18.90
CA HIS A 15 -7.88 -6.20 -20.32
C HIS A 15 -6.37 -6.01 -20.59
N ASN A 16 -5.50 -6.54 -19.74
CA ASN A 16 -4.04 -6.42 -19.77
C ASN A 16 -3.50 -5.05 -19.25
N GLY A 17 -2.46 -5.15 -18.42
CA GLY A 17 -1.77 -4.01 -17.83
C GLY A 17 -2.29 -3.60 -16.45
N SER A 18 -1.67 -2.57 -15.91
CA SER A 18 -2.03 -1.93 -14.64
C SER A 18 -2.70 -0.59 -14.90
N ASP A 19 -3.79 -0.32 -14.19
CA ASP A 19 -4.48 0.97 -14.16
C ASP A 19 -4.83 1.32 -12.71
N PHE A 20 -3.86 1.88 -12.03
CA PHE A 20 -4.02 2.21 -10.62
C PHE A 20 -4.90 3.47 -10.42
N VAL A 21 -4.92 4.39 -11.39
CA VAL A 21 -5.82 5.55 -11.37
C VAL A 21 -7.27 5.12 -11.31
N ARG A 22 -7.67 4.17 -12.15
CA ARG A 22 -9.03 3.62 -12.12
C ARG A 22 -9.39 3.01 -10.77
N THR A 23 -8.43 2.34 -10.12
CA THR A 23 -8.62 1.81 -8.76
C THR A 23 -8.90 2.93 -7.75
N LEU A 24 -8.12 4.02 -7.81
CA LEU A 24 -8.29 5.17 -6.93
C LEU A 24 -9.61 5.92 -7.20
N ASP A 25 -10.00 6.07 -8.45
CA ASP A 25 -11.28 6.67 -8.84
C ASP A 25 -12.46 5.85 -8.30
N TYR A 26 -12.37 4.52 -8.38
CA TYR A 26 -13.38 3.64 -7.82
C TYR A 26 -13.47 3.79 -6.30
N ILE A 27 -12.34 3.82 -5.59
CA ILE A 27 -12.33 4.05 -4.14
C ILE A 27 -13.01 5.38 -3.80
N LYS A 28 -12.71 6.47 -4.54
CA LYS A 28 -13.36 7.77 -4.34
C LYS A 28 -14.88 7.71 -4.58
N SER A 29 -15.33 6.93 -5.57
CA SER A 29 -16.75 6.78 -5.87
C SER A 29 -17.56 6.09 -4.76
N LEU A 30 -16.89 5.29 -3.91
CA LEU A 30 -17.49 4.63 -2.76
C LEU A 30 -17.76 5.59 -1.58
N GLY A 31 -17.24 6.82 -1.65
CA GLY A 31 -17.39 7.86 -0.64
C GLY A 31 -16.19 7.94 0.31
N ASP A 32 -16.39 8.63 1.43
CA ASP A 32 -15.34 8.90 2.41
C ASP A 32 -15.11 7.73 3.37
N PHE A 33 -13.83 7.52 3.71
CA PHE A 33 -13.39 6.54 4.70
C PHE A 33 -12.54 7.23 5.77
N ASP A 34 -12.54 6.71 6.98
CA ASP A 34 -11.63 7.12 8.05
C ASP A 34 -10.23 6.51 7.84
N ALA A 35 -10.18 5.30 7.26
CA ALA A 35 -8.94 4.63 6.86
C ALA A 35 -9.15 3.82 5.57
N ILE A 36 -8.10 3.77 4.73
CA ILE A 36 -8.03 2.96 3.51
C ILE A 36 -6.78 2.10 3.60
N CYS A 37 -6.96 0.78 3.64
CA CYS A 37 -5.89 -0.23 3.76
C CYS A 37 -5.77 -0.96 2.42
N LEU A 38 -4.71 -0.68 1.68
CA LEU A 38 -4.44 -1.30 0.38
C LEU A 38 -3.28 -2.27 0.49
N GLN A 39 -3.43 -3.44 -0.13
CA GLN A 39 -2.37 -4.45 -0.23
C GLN A 39 -1.98 -4.61 -1.70
N GLU A 40 -0.77 -5.08 -1.94
CA GLU A 40 -0.16 -5.24 -3.27
C GLU A 40 -0.07 -3.92 -4.05
N VAL A 41 0.46 -2.90 -3.41
CA VAL A 41 0.82 -1.62 -4.03
C VAL A 41 2.29 -1.68 -4.48
N ALA A 42 2.59 -1.18 -5.68
CA ALA A 42 3.91 -1.24 -6.29
C ALA A 42 4.53 0.15 -6.47
N ARG A 43 5.86 0.23 -6.42
CA ARG A 43 6.63 1.42 -6.72
C ARG A 43 7.80 1.07 -7.64
N HIS A 44 7.93 1.77 -8.75
CA HIS A 44 9.02 1.67 -9.74
C HIS A 44 9.27 0.25 -10.27
N MET A 45 8.27 -0.63 -10.24
CA MET A 45 8.33 -1.99 -10.76
C MET A 45 7.74 -2.05 -12.16
N SER A 46 8.56 -2.28 -13.17
CA SER A 46 8.15 -2.33 -14.59
C SER A 46 7.07 -3.38 -14.89
N ASP A 47 7.04 -4.46 -14.11
CA ASP A 47 6.04 -5.54 -14.28
C ASP A 47 4.66 -5.18 -13.71
N TYR A 48 4.59 -4.19 -12.81
CA TYR A 48 3.39 -3.83 -12.06
C TYR A 48 2.97 -2.38 -12.19
N CYS A 49 3.88 -1.52 -12.64
CA CYS A 49 3.67 -0.10 -12.85
C CYS A 49 3.77 0.24 -14.33
N THR A 50 2.99 1.22 -14.78
CA THR A 50 3.14 1.78 -16.13
C THR A 50 4.11 2.96 -16.12
N GLN A 51 4.59 3.39 -17.29
CA GLN A 51 5.54 4.52 -17.40
C GLN A 51 4.95 5.84 -16.90
N ASP A 52 3.64 6.03 -17.07
CA ASP A 52 2.89 7.19 -16.61
C ASP A 52 2.43 7.08 -15.14
N GLN A 53 2.49 5.87 -14.56
CA GLN A 53 2.14 5.58 -13.16
C GLN A 53 3.26 4.77 -12.46
N PRO A 54 4.51 5.29 -12.43
CA PRO A 54 5.65 4.50 -11.95
C PRO A 54 5.65 4.31 -10.43
N ASP A 55 5.01 5.19 -9.68
CA ASP A 55 4.96 5.17 -8.21
C ASP A 55 3.51 5.27 -7.73
N GLN A 56 2.92 4.11 -7.42
CA GLN A 56 1.52 4.02 -6.98
C GLN A 56 1.31 4.61 -5.58
N TYR A 57 2.33 4.61 -4.72
CA TYR A 57 2.26 5.28 -3.42
C TYR A 57 2.12 6.79 -3.58
N LEU A 58 2.99 7.43 -4.36
CA LEU A 58 2.91 8.88 -4.60
C LEU A 58 1.62 9.27 -5.32
N LEU A 59 1.13 8.42 -6.20
CA LEU A 59 -0.13 8.64 -6.90
C LEU A 59 -1.30 8.62 -5.91
N ALA A 60 -1.39 7.61 -5.05
CA ALA A 60 -2.42 7.53 -4.01
C ALA A 60 -2.36 8.70 -3.04
N GLN A 61 -1.15 9.13 -2.63
CA GLN A 61 -0.96 10.29 -1.76
C GLN A 61 -1.49 11.59 -2.38
N LYS A 62 -1.31 11.78 -3.70
CA LYS A 62 -1.88 12.92 -4.43
C LYS A 62 -3.40 12.84 -4.50
N TYR A 63 -3.95 11.65 -4.78
CA TYR A 63 -5.38 11.42 -4.88
C TYR A 63 -6.12 11.66 -3.57
N PHE A 64 -5.49 11.28 -2.45
CA PHE A 64 -6.02 11.38 -1.09
C PHE A 64 -5.18 12.35 -0.26
N SER A 65 -5.01 13.58 -0.76
CA SER A 65 -4.13 14.61 -0.18
C SER A 65 -4.52 15.04 1.24
N ASN A 66 -5.76 14.77 1.65
CA ASN A 66 -6.27 15.00 3.00
C ASN A 66 -6.09 13.78 3.94
N TYR A 67 -5.38 12.73 3.49
CA TYR A 67 -5.02 11.57 4.29
C TYR A 67 -3.52 11.57 4.58
N GLN A 68 -3.13 11.04 5.73
CA GLN A 68 -1.75 10.68 6.03
C GLN A 68 -1.44 9.30 5.44
N ALA A 69 -0.42 9.22 4.59
CA ALA A 69 -0.05 7.98 3.90
C ALA A 69 1.09 7.28 4.64
N LEU A 70 0.87 6.02 5.02
CA LEU A 70 1.84 5.13 5.67
C LEU A 70 2.21 4.02 4.70
N TRP A 71 3.52 3.86 4.45
CA TRP A 71 4.05 2.86 3.54
C TRP A 71 4.80 1.76 4.28
N GLY A 72 4.45 0.50 4.02
CA GLY A 72 5.16 -0.67 4.49
C GLY A 72 5.64 -1.52 3.32
N SER A 73 6.96 -1.53 3.07
CA SER A 73 7.56 -2.35 2.03
C SER A 73 7.86 -3.76 2.54
N GLY A 74 7.29 -4.76 1.88
CA GLY A 74 7.64 -6.16 2.12
C GLY A 74 9.05 -6.48 1.62
N PHE A 75 9.42 -5.92 0.47
CA PHE A 75 10.77 -5.99 -0.06
C PHE A 75 11.13 -4.72 -0.85
N SER A 76 12.42 -4.46 -0.99
CA SER A 76 12.95 -3.30 -1.68
C SER A 76 14.32 -3.62 -2.26
N TRP A 77 14.53 -3.35 -3.55
CA TRP A 77 15.83 -3.46 -4.20
C TRP A 77 16.10 -2.29 -5.15
N SER A 78 17.38 -2.09 -5.48
CA SER A 78 17.79 -1.03 -6.41
C SER A 78 17.27 -1.34 -7.81
N SER A 79 16.73 -0.32 -8.50
CA SER A 79 16.39 -0.44 -9.91
C SER A 79 17.65 -0.52 -10.76
N THR A 80 17.67 -1.46 -11.71
CA THR A 80 18.75 -1.57 -12.71
C THR A 80 18.41 -0.86 -14.03
N THR A 81 17.14 -0.46 -14.22
CA THR A 81 16.61 0.02 -15.50
C THR A 81 15.99 1.41 -15.47
N MET A 82 15.80 1.98 -14.28
CA MET A 82 15.26 3.32 -14.06
C MET A 82 16.30 4.20 -13.36
N ASN A 83 15.90 5.38 -12.91
CA ASN A 83 16.78 6.26 -12.16
C ASN A 83 17.42 5.46 -10.99
N PRO A 84 18.75 5.45 -10.84
CA PRO A 84 19.46 4.70 -9.80
C PRO A 84 19.01 5.04 -8.36
N ASN A 85 18.37 6.20 -8.19
CA ASN A 85 17.81 6.63 -6.91
C ASN A 85 16.41 6.05 -6.64
N ASP A 86 15.75 5.46 -7.63
CA ASP A 86 14.43 4.86 -7.47
C ASP A 86 14.60 3.42 -7.00
N ARG A 87 13.90 3.10 -5.91
CA ARG A 87 13.85 1.73 -5.40
C ARG A 87 12.59 1.04 -5.91
N GLN A 88 12.76 -0.18 -6.41
CA GLN A 88 11.63 -1.05 -6.69
C GLN A 88 11.09 -1.61 -5.38
N GLU A 89 9.83 -1.33 -5.10
CA GLU A 89 9.20 -1.74 -3.84
C GLU A 89 7.81 -2.32 -4.07
N PHE A 90 7.45 -3.27 -3.23
CA PHE A 90 6.13 -3.88 -3.21
C PHE A 90 5.66 -4.06 -1.76
N GLY A 91 4.43 -3.65 -1.47
CA GLY A 91 3.99 -3.66 -0.08
C GLY A 91 2.55 -3.23 0.14
N ASN A 92 2.32 -2.74 1.35
CA ASN A 92 1.03 -2.26 1.82
C ASN A 92 1.03 -0.74 1.98
N LEU A 93 -0.10 -0.12 1.68
CA LEU A 93 -0.35 1.29 1.87
C LEU A 93 -1.54 1.47 2.81
N THR A 94 -1.36 2.30 3.84
CA THR A 94 -2.46 2.71 4.72
C THR A 94 -2.62 4.23 4.64
N LEU A 95 -3.82 4.68 4.30
CA LEU A 95 -4.20 6.09 4.27
C LEU A 95 -5.12 6.35 5.46
N ILE A 96 -4.77 7.33 6.30
CA ILE A 96 -5.48 7.69 7.53
C ILE A 96 -6.01 9.11 7.40
N LYS A 97 -7.34 9.29 7.50
CA LYS A 97 -8.00 10.60 7.49
C LYS A 97 -8.05 11.24 8.87
N ASN A 98 -8.20 10.42 9.90
CA ASN A 98 -8.28 10.84 11.29
C ASN A 98 -6.89 11.23 11.84
N GLN A 99 -6.87 11.82 13.04
CA GLN A 99 -5.62 12.12 13.72
C GLN A 99 -4.83 10.84 13.98
N LEU A 100 -3.69 10.71 13.34
CA LEU A 100 -2.71 9.67 13.62
C LEU A 100 -1.96 10.02 14.92
N LEU A 101 -1.97 9.11 15.89
CA LEU A 101 -1.30 9.25 17.17
C LEU A 101 0.10 8.65 17.13
N ASP A 102 0.24 7.45 16.54
CA ASP A 102 1.49 6.72 16.37
C ASP A 102 1.35 5.70 15.24
N PHE A 103 2.47 5.23 14.70
CA PHE A 103 2.47 4.10 13.75
C PHE A 103 3.74 3.27 13.87
N LYS A 104 3.63 1.99 13.50
CA LYS A 104 4.76 1.05 13.43
C LYS A 104 4.69 0.20 12.18
N ILE A 105 5.85 -0.13 11.63
CA ILE A 105 5.99 -1.09 10.54
C ILE A 105 6.63 -2.36 11.12
N HIS A 106 5.89 -3.47 11.05
CA HIS A 106 6.33 -4.76 11.55
C HIS A 106 6.76 -5.64 10.39
N GLN A 107 8.02 -6.08 10.39
CA GLN A 107 8.44 -7.18 9.52
C GLN A 107 7.90 -8.48 10.10
N LEU A 108 7.12 -9.20 9.29
CA LEU A 108 6.51 -10.45 9.76
C LEU A 108 7.47 -11.62 9.59
N PRO A 109 7.43 -12.61 10.50
CA PRO A 109 8.22 -13.81 10.37
C PRO A 109 7.95 -14.52 9.03
N GLN A 110 9.02 -14.98 8.39
CA GLN A 110 8.91 -15.82 7.20
C GLN A 110 9.02 -17.28 7.61
N PRO A 111 8.09 -18.15 7.17
CA PRO A 111 8.26 -19.59 7.37
C PRO A 111 9.52 -20.06 6.67
N ALA A 112 10.28 -20.93 7.33
CA ALA A 112 11.42 -21.60 6.69
C ALA A 112 10.90 -22.57 5.62
N ALA A 113 11.07 -22.22 4.35
CA ALA A 113 10.76 -23.09 3.22
C ALA A 113 12.00 -23.26 2.34
N PRO A 114 12.85 -24.26 2.62
CA PRO A 114 14.07 -24.49 1.87
C PRO A 114 13.80 -24.61 0.36
N GLY A 115 14.56 -23.84 -0.44
CA GLY A 115 14.48 -23.90 -1.90
C GLY A 115 13.28 -23.19 -2.54
N LYS A 116 12.43 -22.50 -1.76
CA LYS A 116 11.33 -21.69 -2.30
C LYS A 116 11.52 -20.22 -1.87
N TRP A 117 11.55 -19.34 -2.86
CA TRP A 117 11.46 -17.90 -2.56
C TRP A 117 10.07 -17.57 -2.01
N GLN A 118 10.04 -16.84 -0.92
CA GLN A 118 8.81 -16.35 -0.33
C GLN A 118 8.88 -14.83 -0.24
N MET A 119 7.80 -14.17 -0.62
CA MET A 119 7.71 -12.72 -0.50
C MET A 119 7.69 -12.33 0.98
N PRO A 120 8.64 -11.50 1.43
CA PRO A 120 8.61 -10.95 2.79
C PRO A 120 7.29 -10.22 3.04
N ARG A 121 6.72 -10.42 4.21
CA ARG A 121 5.44 -9.82 4.61
C ARG A 121 5.67 -8.73 5.64
N VAL A 122 4.80 -7.73 5.59
CA VAL A 122 4.85 -6.56 6.46
C VAL A 122 3.45 -6.23 6.96
N ALA A 123 3.36 -5.74 8.19
CA ALA A 123 2.14 -5.15 8.71
C ALA A 123 2.39 -3.67 9.07
N ILE A 124 1.44 -2.82 8.70
CA ILE A 124 1.39 -1.42 9.12
C ILE A 124 0.39 -1.33 10.26
N GLU A 125 0.86 -0.97 11.45
CA GLU A 125 0.01 -0.65 12.59
C GLU A 125 -0.11 0.87 12.68
N ALA A 126 -1.34 1.40 12.66
CA ALA A 126 -1.64 2.81 12.82
C ALA A 126 -2.54 2.99 14.05
N CYS A 127 -2.07 3.72 15.05
CA CYS A 127 -2.87 4.14 16.19
C CYS A 127 -3.53 5.48 15.86
N VAL A 128 -4.87 5.52 15.85
CA VAL A 128 -5.64 6.70 15.48
C VAL A 128 -6.55 7.13 16.62
N ASN A 129 -6.84 8.43 16.66
CA ASN A 129 -7.85 8.96 17.56
C ASN A 129 -9.26 8.64 17.04
N SER A 130 -10.13 8.11 17.89
CA SER A 130 -11.52 7.83 17.55
C SER A 130 -12.46 8.34 18.63
N ASN A 131 -13.78 8.37 18.34
CA ASN A 131 -14.81 8.75 19.32
C ASN A 131 -14.88 7.81 20.53
N LEU A 132 -14.24 6.63 20.44
CA LEU A 132 -14.17 5.63 21.52
C LEU A 132 -12.80 5.62 22.21
N GLY A 133 -11.91 6.59 21.89
CA GLY A 133 -10.52 6.64 22.33
C GLY A 133 -9.55 6.12 21.27
N PRO A 134 -8.27 5.90 21.64
CA PRO A 134 -7.27 5.36 20.73
C PRO A 134 -7.65 3.99 20.18
N LEU A 135 -7.48 3.81 18.87
CA LEU A 135 -7.77 2.57 18.15
C LEU A 135 -6.59 2.20 17.25
N SER A 136 -6.13 0.95 17.31
CA SER A 136 -5.12 0.43 16.38
C SER A 136 -5.78 -0.21 15.15
N ILE A 137 -5.33 0.21 13.97
CA ILE A 137 -5.68 -0.36 12.66
C ILE A 137 -4.44 -1.08 12.15
N ILE A 138 -4.56 -2.37 11.85
CA ILE A 138 -3.45 -3.17 11.32
C ILE A 138 -3.78 -3.58 9.89
N ASN A 139 -2.95 -3.11 8.95
CA ASN A 139 -3.01 -3.47 7.54
C ASN A 139 -1.89 -4.46 7.22
N THR A 140 -2.26 -5.66 6.80
CA THR A 140 -1.29 -6.70 6.38
C THR A 140 -1.85 -7.51 5.22
N HIS A 141 -0.94 -8.13 4.46
CA HIS A 141 -1.26 -9.11 3.43
C HIS A 141 -0.59 -10.43 3.81
N LEU A 142 -1.38 -11.36 4.32
CA LEU A 142 -0.98 -12.75 4.59
C LEU A 142 -1.20 -13.58 3.33
N ALA A 143 -0.26 -14.45 2.99
CA ALA A 143 -0.33 -15.30 1.80
C ALA A 143 -1.43 -16.34 1.91
#